data_99b974312ff12e084c63ac5b326ae050
#
_entry.id   99b974312ff12e084c63ac5b326ae050
#
_cell.length_a   1.000
_cell.length_b   1.000
_cell.length_c   1.000
_cell.angle_alpha   90.00
_cell.angle_beta   90.00
_cell.angle_gamma   90.00
#
_symmetry.space_group_name_H-M   'P 1'
#
loop_
_entity.id
_entity.type
_entity.pdbx_description
1 polymer ?
#
loop_
_entity_poly.entity_id
_entity_poly.type
_entity_poly.pdbx_seq_one_letter_code
_entity_poly.pdbx_strand_id
1 'polypeptide(L)'
;MDQRMKLAKNLSRRLIQKLTDLNEVEKVIVFTSETIWSRELKHPKLLVQIDKDKKPLKEKIDSVADWVYSMGAEQMMYLSIDLPLLKKEDIRELIDSHEEGLTIVEAKKDGGTNALISDLPRRINFQFGTDSFQKHIGAAKSEKLSINIQSIERLSFDLDDHDDWELLIKNYQPEKNPLKISN
;
A
#
# COMPACT_ATOMS: atom_id res chain seq x y z
N MET A 1 -17.96 -15.68 -8.76
CA MET A 1 -16.79 -14.81 -8.42
C MET A 1 -16.21 -15.37 -7.14
N ASP A 2 -14.91 -15.67 -7.14
CA ASP A 2 -14.20 -16.23 -5.99
C ASP A 2 -14.32 -15.28 -4.77
N GLN A 3 -14.52 -15.85 -3.57
CA GLN A 3 -14.66 -15.08 -2.33
C GLN A 3 -13.41 -14.22 -2.06
N ARG A 4 -12.22 -14.73 -2.37
CA ARG A 4 -10.95 -14.00 -2.28
C ARG A 4 -10.95 -12.74 -3.16
N MET A 5 -11.44 -12.86 -4.40
CA MET A 5 -11.51 -11.70 -5.31
C MET A 5 -12.50 -10.63 -4.81
N LYS A 6 -13.64 -11.05 -4.24
CA LYS A 6 -14.58 -10.11 -3.62
C LYS A 6 -13.96 -9.37 -2.45
N LEU A 7 -13.23 -10.08 -1.60
CA LEU A 7 -12.53 -9.52 -0.45
C LEU A 7 -11.48 -8.50 -0.89
N ALA A 8 -10.59 -8.89 -1.80
CA ALA A 8 -9.55 -8.01 -2.34
C ALA A 8 -10.15 -6.72 -2.94
N LYS A 9 -11.21 -6.82 -3.73
CA LYS A 9 -11.92 -5.64 -4.28
C LYS A 9 -12.51 -4.75 -3.20
N ASN A 10 -13.06 -5.33 -2.12
CA ASN A 10 -13.59 -4.56 -1.00
C ASN A 10 -12.48 -3.82 -0.23
N LEU A 11 -11.39 -4.49 0.10
CA LEU A 11 -10.25 -3.89 0.77
C LEU A 11 -9.66 -2.76 -0.08
N SER A 12 -9.48 -3.00 -1.38
CA SER A 12 -9.00 -1.98 -2.33
C SER A 12 -9.92 -0.75 -2.37
N ARG A 13 -11.25 -0.93 -2.47
CA ARG A 13 -12.20 0.21 -2.46
C ARG A 13 -12.10 1.02 -1.17
N ARG A 14 -12.00 0.36 -0.03
CA ARG A 14 -11.87 1.02 1.28
C ARG A 14 -10.56 1.78 1.41
N LEU A 15 -9.46 1.19 0.94
CA LEU A 15 -8.17 1.87 0.90
C LEU A 15 -8.22 3.10 -0.01
N ILE A 16 -8.72 2.95 -1.24
CA ILE A 16 -8.87 4.05 -2.20
C ILE A 16 -9.70 5.19 -1.59
N GLN A 17 -10.84 4.86 -0.95
CA GLN A 17 -11.68 5.87 -0.31
C GLN A 17 -10.93 6.60 0.81
N LYS A 18 -10.23 5.86 1.69
CA LYS A 18 -9.44 6.50 2.75
C LYS A 18 -8.39 7.47 2.19
N LEU A 19 -7.67 7.04 1.15
CA LEU A 19 -6.64 7.85 0.51
C LEU A 19 -7.21 9.08 -0.18
N THR A 20 -8.30 8.93 -0.93
CA THR A 20 -8.92 10.05 -1.66
C THR A 20 -9.57 11.09 -0.73
N ASP A 21 -9.98 10.66 0.47
CA ASP A 21 -10.53 11.54 1.50
C ASP A 21 -9.46 12.36 2.27
N LEU A 22 -8.19 12.01 2.14
CA LEU A 22 -7.08 12.72 2.80
C LEU A 22 -6.62 13.91 1.95
N ASN A 23 -6.53 15.10 2.56
CA ASN A 23 -6.04 16.30 1.87
C ASN A 23 -4.55 16.21 1.56
N GLU A 24 -3.81 15.50 2.39
CA GLU A 24 -2.38 15.25 2.30
C GLU A 24 -2.01 14.39 1.08
N VAL A 25 -2.97 13.64 0.53
CA VAL A 25 -2.79 12.81 -0.67
C VAL A 25 -3.29 13.57 -1.89
N GLU A 26 -2.41 13.89 -2.81
CA GLU A 26 -2.75 14.61 -4.04
C GLU A 26 -3.35 13.68 -5.11
N LYS A 27 -2.71 12.55 -5.36
CA LYS A 27 -3.14 11.55 -6.35
C LYS A 27 -3.05 10.13 -5.78
N VAL A 28 -3.95 9.28 -6.23
CA VAL A 28 -3.97 7.85 -5.92
C VAL A 28 -3.87 7.08 -7.23
N ILE A 29 -2.86 6.23 -7.35
CA ILE A 29 -2.63 5.42 -8.54
C ILE A 29 -3.02 3.98 -8.24
N VAL A 30 -3.90 3.42 -9.05
CA VAL A 30 -4.35 2.03 -8.92
C VAL A 30 -3.91 1.25 -10.15
N PHE A 31 -3.09 0.22 -9.92
CA PHE A 31 -2.77 -0.76 -10.94
C PHE A 31 -3.68 -1.97 -10.81
N THR A 32 -4.35 -2.35 -11.88
CA THR A 32 -5.23 -3.52 -11.88
C THR A 32 -5.30 -4.18 -13.25
N SER A 33 -5.37 -5.51 -13.27
CA SER A 33 -5.71 -6.27 -14.49
C SER A 33 -7.23 -6.36 -14.72
N GLU A 34 -8.05 -5.94 -13.75
CA GLU A 34 -9.50 -6.07 -13.73
C GLU A 34 -10.19 -4.88 -14.45
N THR A 35 -10.32 -4.96 -15.76
CA THR A 35 -10.85 -3.88 -16.61
C THR A 35 -12.31 -3.51 -16.30
N ILE A 36 -13.15 -4.46 -15.88
CA ILE A 36 -14.57 -4.17 -15.54
C ILE A 36 -14.62 -3.39 -14.23
N TRP A 37 -13.91 -3.86 -13.21
CA TRP A 37 -13.86 -3.20 -11.92
C TRP A 37 -13.22 -1.80 -12.00
N SER A 38 -12.19 -1.64 -12.83
CA SER A 38 -11.51 -0.35 -12.99
C SER A 38 -12.45 0.77 -13.50
N ARG A 39 -13.47 0.43 -14.29
CA ARG A 39 -14.47 1.40 -14.79
C ARG A 39 -15.40 1.93 -13.70
N GLU A 40 -15.52 1.22 -12.59
CA GLU A 40 -16.32 1.63 -11.43
C GLU A 40 -15.57 2.64 -10.54
N LEU A 41 -14.24 2.70 -10.66
CA LEU A 41 -13.39 3.57 -9.87
C LEU A 41 -13.37 4.97 -10.49
N LYS A 42 -14.06 5.93 -9.85
CA LYS A 42 -14.13 7.32 -10.31
C LYS A 42 -13.91 8.29 -9.16
N HIS A 43 -12.85 9.06 -9.23
CA HIS A 43 -12.58 10.16 -8.30
C HIS A 43 -11.57 11.12 -8.94
N PRO A 44 -11.63 12.47 -8.69
CA PRO A 44 -10.68 13.43 -9.27
C PRO A 44 -9.20 13.19 -8.94
N LYS A 45 -8.93 12.60 -7.77
CA LYS A 45 -7.57 12.23 -7.36
C LYS A 45 -7.12 10.88 -7.92
N LEU A 46 -8.01 10.08 -8.55
CA LEU A 46 -7.72 8.70 -8.90
C LEU A 46 -7.24 8.58 -10.34
N LEU A 47 -6.09 7.92 -10.49
CA LEU A 47 -5.52 7.51 -11.78
C LEU A 47 -5.51 5.98 -11.83
N VAL A 48 -6.27 5.40 -12.76
CA VAL A 48 -6.35 3.94 -12.90
C VAL A 48 -5.58 3.49 -14.13
N GLN A 49 -4.63 2.61 -13.91
CA GLN A 49 -3.83 2.00 -14.98
C GLN A 49 -4.13 0.51 -15.10
N ILE A 50 -4.38 0.06 -16.34
CA ILE A 50 -4.63 -1.35 -16.62
C ILE A 50 -3.29 -2.07 -16.83
N ASP A 51 -3.05 -3.04 -15.97
CA ASP A 51 -1.88 -3.91 -16.05
C ASP A 51 -2.05 -4.93 -17.19
N LYS A 52 -1.42 -4.66 -18.32
CA LYS A 52 -1.44 -5.55 -19.51
C LYS A 52 -0.25 -6.51 -19.54
N ASP A 53 0.86 -6.14 -18.93
CA ASP A 53 2.17 -6.76 -19.20
C ASP A 53 2.57 -7.83 -18.20
N LYS A 54 1.78 -8.07 -17.14
CA LYS A 54 2.07 -9.04 -16.06
C LYS A 54 3.50 -8.96 -15.49
N LYS A 55 4.09 -7.76 -15.48
CA LYS A 55 5.40 -7.52 -14.90
C LYS A 55 5.41 -7.80 -13.40
N PRO A 56 6.55 -8.16 -12.80
CA PRO A 56 6.70 -8.23 -11.35
C PRO A 56 6.29 -6.92 -10.67
N LEU A 57 5.72 -7.01 -9.46
CA LEU A 57 5.24 -5.84 -8.71
C LEU A 57 6.32 -4.76 -8.57
N LYS A 58 7.56 -5.17 -8.26
CA LYS A 58 8.69 -4.25 -8.13
C LYS A 58 8.92 -3.38 -9.37
N GLU A 59 8.87 -3.97 -10.56
CA GLU A 59 9.08 -3.24 -11.82
C GLU A 59 7.93 -2.28 -12.11
N LYS A 60 6.70 -2.65 -11.72
CA LYS A 60 5.54 -1.77 -11.82
C LYS A 60 5.69 -0.56 -10.92
N ILE A 61 6.05 -0.78 -9.65
CA ILE A 61 6.21 0.31 -8.69
C ILE A 61 7.37 1.22 -9.06
N ASP A 62 8.50 0.66 -9.52
CA ASP A 62 9.61 1.45 -10.06
C ASP A 62 9.16 2.34 -11.22
N SER A 63 8.43 1.76 -12.17
CA SER A 63 7.92 2.51 -13.34
C SER A 63 6.91 3.60 -12.93
N VAL A 64 6.09 3.35 -11.91
CA VAL A 64 5.17 4.34 -11.35
C VAL A 64 5.93 5.49 -10.71
N ALA A 65 6.95 5.18 -9.90
CA ALA A 65 7.77 6.20 -9.25
C ALA A 65 8.41 7.15 -10.27
N ASP A 66 9.02 6.58 -11.32
CA ASP A 66 9.63 7.36 -12.38
C ASP A 66 8.60 8.19 -13.17
N TRP A 67 7.41 7.62 -13.40
CA TRP A 67 6.33 8.32 -14.10
C TRP A 67 5.76 9.48 -13.28
N VAL A 68 5.44 9.28 -11.99
CA VAL A 68 4.89 10.36 -11.15
C VAL A 68 5.91 11.46 -10.89
N TYR A 69 7.20 11.11 -10.79
CA TYR A 69 8.27 12.09 -10.75
C TYR A 69 8.29 12.96 -12.02
N SER A 70 8.13 12.36 -13.20
CA SER A 70 8.04 13.13 -14.46
C SER A 70 6.82 14.08 -14.52
N MET A 71 5.81 13.84 -13.68
CA MET A 71 4.63 14.70 -13.51
C MET A 71 4.80 15.74 -12.41
N GLY A 72 5.96 15.83 -11.76
CA GLY A 72 6.28 16.79 -10.73
C GLY A 72 6.02 16.33 -9.29
N ALA A 73 5.76 15.04 -9.05
CA ALA A 73 5.65 14.54 -7.70
C ALA A 73 7.01 14.55 -7.00
N GLU A 74 7.05 15.01 -5.76
CA GLU A 74 8.25 15.06 -4.92
C GLU A 74 8.39 13.83 -4.03
N GLN A 75 7.28 13.16 -3.74
CA GLN A 75 7.21 11.99 -2.87
C GLN A 75 6.19 10.98 -3.39
N MET A 76 6.42 9.72 -3.05
CA MET A 76 5.54 8.61 -3.37
C MET A 76 5.32 7.74 -2.15
N MET A 77 4.06 7.36 -1.90
CA MET A 77 3.69 6.37 -0.89
C MET A 77 3.18 5.09 -1.55
N TYR A 78 3.71 3.94 -1.14
CA TYR A 78 3.16 2.63 -1.42
C TYR A 78 2.41 2.10 -0.21
N LEU A 79 1.24 1.52 -0.43
CA LEU A 79 0.47 0.79 0.57
C LEU A 79 -0.01 -0.54 -0.02
N SER A 80 0.14 -1.63 0.74
CA SER A 80 -0.47 -2.91 0.39
C SER A 80 -2.00 -2.81 0.44
N ILE A 81 -2.68 -3.59 -0.41
CA ILE A 81 -4.15 -3.53 -0.51
C ILE A 81 -4.87 -4.40 0.51
N ASP A 82 -4.15 -5.31 1.16
CA ASP A 82 -4.64 -6.36 2.06
C ASP A 82 -4.53 -6.00 3.55
N LEU A 83 -4.59 -4.70 3.85
CA LEU A 83 -4.54 -4.14 5.20
C LEU A 83 -5.95 -3.93 5.78
N PRO A 84 -6.58 -4.96 6.39
CA PRO A 84 -7.99 -4.91 6.78
C PRO A 84 -8.27 -3.94 7.92
N LEU A 85 -7.27 -3.65 8.75
CA LEU A 85 -7.40 -2.85 9.96
C LEU A 85 -7.04 -1.38 9.75
N LEU A 86 -6.47 -1.04 8.60
CA LEU A 86 -5.99 0.29 8.28
C LEU A 86 -7.04 1.37 8.51
N LYS A 87 -6.66 2.45 9.18
CA LYS A 87 -7.45 3.67 9.39
C LYS A 87 -6.80 4.87 8.72
N LYS A 88 -7.55 5.96 8.57
CA LYS A 88 -7.01 7.23 8.03
C LYS A 88 -5.92 7.82 8.93
N GLU A 89 -6.08 7.65 10.23
CA GLU A 89 -5.12 8.11 11.24
C GLU A 89 -3.76 7.44 11.07
N ASP A 90 -3.73 6.15 10.71
CA ASP A 90 -2.48 5.42 10.46
C ASP A 90 -1.74 5.95 9.23
N ILE A 91 -2.51 6.33 8.20
CA ILE A 91 -1.93 6.92 6.98
C ILE A 91 -1.35 8.30 7.29
N ARG A 92 -2.06 9.12 8.09
CA ARG A 92 -1.53 10.42 8.53
C ARG A 92 -0.28 10.27 9.38
N GLU A 93 -0.32 9.36 10.37
CA GLU A 93 0.84 9.06 11.21
C GLU A 93 2.06 8.69 10.35
N LEU A 94 1.87 7.86 9.32
CA LEU A 94 2.93 7.49 8.39
C LEU A 94 3.44 8.71 7.59
N ILE A 95 2.54 9.55 7.06
CA ILE A 95 2.89 10.77 6.31
C ILE A 95 3.64 11.74 7.22
N ASP A 96 3.10 12.02 8.41
CA ASP A 96 3.69 12.97 9.37
C ASP A 96 5.05 12.50 9.89
N SER A 97 5.31 11.20 9.88
CA SER A 97 6.59 10.63 10.29
C SER A 97 7.68 10.73 9.22
N HIS A 98 7.32 11.03 7.99
CA HIS A 98 8.29 11.11 6.89
C HIS A 98 8.94 12.49 6.83
N GLU A 99 10.27 12.53 7.01
CA GLU A 99 11.06 13.75 6.87
C GLU A 99 11.80 13.76 5.53
N GLU A 100 12.63 12.74 5.28
CA GLU A 100 13.39 12.58 4.05
C GLU A 100 13.78 11.12 3.81
N GLY A 101 14.12 10.77 2.58
CA GLY A 101 14.70 9.49 2.18
C GLY A 101 13.68 8.36 2.10
N LEU A 102 13.68 7.45 3.05
CA LEU A 102 12.81 6.28 3.09
C LEU A 102 12.14 6.13 4.46
N THR A 103 10.82 6.20 4.50
CA THR A 103 10.01 5.76 5.65
C THR A 103 9.36 4.44 5.32
N ILE A 104 9.41 3.43 6.22
CA ILE A 104 9.01 2.06 5.91
C ILE A 104 8.34 1.36 7.08
N VAL A 105 7.34 0.53 6.78
CA VAL A 105 6.61 -0.33 7.73
C VAL A 105 6.75 -1.79 7.30
N GLU A 106 7.16 -2.64 8.23
CA GLU A 106 7.34 -4.08 8.03
C GLU A 106 5.99 -4.82 8.06
N ALA A 107 5.82 -5.80 7.16
CA ALA A 107 4.87 -6.87 7.30
C ALA A 107 5.43 -7.89 8.29
N LYS A 108 4.88 -7.94 9.50
CA LYS A 108 5.49 -8.71 10.62
C LYS A 108 5.54 -10.22 10.39
N LYS A 109 4.66 -10.74 9.55
CA LYS A 109 4.51 -12.18 9.35
C LYS A 109 5.65 -12.77 8.52
N ASP A 110 6.01 -12.12 7.43
CA ASP A 110 6.94 -12.64 6.41
C ASP A 110 8.18 -11.76 6.18
N GLY A 111 8.32 -10.66 6.94
CA GLY A 111 9.38 -9.68 6.75
C GLY A 111 9.22 -8.88 5.44
N GLY A 112 8.03 -8.86 4.89
CA GLY A 112 7.65 -8.06 3.72
C GLY A 112 7.56 -6.58 4.02
N THR A 113 7.04 -5.81 3.08
CA THR A 113 6.85 -4.36 3.20
C THR A 113 5.39 -4.01 2.93
N ASN A 114 4.66 -3.59 3.95
CA ASN A 114 3.25 -3.21 3.84
C ASN A 114 3.03 -1.75 3.47
N ALA A 115 3.96 -0.89 3.86
CA ALA A 115 3.92 0.53 3.52
C ALA A 115 5.33 1.09 3.38
N LEU A 116 5.50 2.03 2.48
CA LEU A 116 6.69 2.87 2.41
C LEU A 116 6.37 4.25 1.83
N ILE A 117 7.15 5.26 2.24
CA ILE A 117 7.23 6.56 1.57
C ILE A 117 8.67 6.75 1.11
N SER A 118 8.85 7.23 -0.10
CA SER A 118 10.15 7.56 -0.67
C SER A 118 10.11 8.92 -1.33
N ASP A 119 11.15 9.70 -1.12
CA ASP A 119 11.40 10.89 -1.94
C ASP A 119 11.64 10.52 -3.40
N LEU A 120 11.34 11.45 -4.28
CA LEU A 120 11.55 11.35 -5.72
C LEU A 120 12.55 12.43 -6.21
N PRO A 121 13.39 12.11 -7.20
CA PRO A 121 13.48 10.82 -7.90
C PRO A 121 13.94 9.72 -6.96
N ARG A 122 13.36 8.53 -7.11
CA ARG A 122 13.77 7.38 -6.30
C ARG A 122 15.27 7.11 -6.47
N ARG A 123 15.94 6.79 -5.37
CA ARG A 123 17.36 6.44 -5.36
C ARG A 123 17.62 4.95 -5.20
N ILE A 124 16.58 4.17 -4.91
CA ILE A 124 16.63 2.72 -4.80
C ILE A 124 15.63 2.06 -5.72
N ASN A 125 15.89 0.82 -6.12
CA ASN A 125 14.91 -0.04 -6.76
C ASN A 125 14.07 -0.71 -5.68
N PHE A 126 12.75 -0.65 -5.82
CA PHE A 126 11.86 -1.26 -4.84
C PHE A 126 11.90 -2.79 -4.92
N GLN A 127 11.72 -3.42 -3.77
CA GLN A 127 11.69 -4.87 -3.63
C GLN A 127 10.39 -5.26 -2.92
N PHE A 128 9.70 -6.31 -3.39
CA PHE A 128 8.48 -6.78 -2.75
C PHE A 128 8.51 -8.31 -2.62
N GLY A 129 7.65 -8.85 -1.73
CA GLY A 129 7.64 -10.24 -1.32
C GLY A 129 8.45 -10.48 -0.05
N THR A 130 8.66 -11.72 0.29
CA THR A 130 9.33 -12.17 1.53
C THR A 130 10.68 -11.48 1.73
N ASP A 131 10.94 -11.04 2.96
CA ASP A 131 12.15 -10.31 3.38
C ASP A 131 12.40 -9.00 2.61
N SER A 132 11.38 -8.43 1.97
CA SER A 132 11.55 -7.19 1.21
C SER A 132 11.87 -5.99 2.10
N PHE A 133 11.44 -5.99 3.35
CA PHE A 133 11.76 -4.96 4.34
C PHE A 133 13.28 -4.82 4.50
N GLN A 134 13.99 -5.92 4.77
CA GLN A 134 15.45 -5.90 4.92
C GLN A 134 16.17 -5.53 3.62
N LYS A 135 15.63 -5.95 2.46
CA LYS A 135 16.19 -5.58 1.14
C LYS A 135 16.09 -4.07 0.89
N HIS A 136 14.94 -3.43 1.23
CA HIS A 136 14.79 -1.98 1.15
C HIS A 136 15.77 -1.26 2.07
N ILE A 137 15.89 -1.70 3.33
CA ILE A 137 16.85 -1.14 4.30
C ILE A 137 18.29 -1.23 3.78
N GLY A 138 18.66 -2.39 3.23
CA GLY A 138 19.99 -2.61 2.65
C GLY A 138 20.28 -1.69 1.47
N ALA A 139 19.32 -1.55 0.55
CA ALA A 139 19.43 -0.65 -0.60
C ALA A 139 19.55 0.82 -0.17
N ALA A 140 18.71 1.26 0.76
CA ALA A 140 18.73 2.64 1.28
C ALA A 140 20.05 2.97 1.99
N LYS A 141 20.61 2.03 2.79
CA LYS A 141 21.94 2.17 3.42
C LYS A 141 23.04 2.30 2.38
N SER A 142 23.00 1.50 1.31
CA SER A 142 24.00 1.56 0.24
C SER A 142 24.02 2.92 -0.46
N GLU A 143 22.84 3.55 -0.60
CA GLU A 143 22.67 4.88 -1.17
C GLU A 143 22.82 6.02 -0.15
N LYS A 144 23.11 5.69 1.12
CA LYS A 144 23.22 6.64 2.24
C LYS A 144 21.96 7.49 2.42
N LEU A 145 20.80 6.90 2.20
CA LEU A 145 19.52 7.55 2.47
C LEU A 145 19.22 7.57 3.97
N SER A 146 18.53 8.60 4.40
CA SER A 146 17.85 8.62 5.69
C SER A 146 16.81 7.50 5.73
N ILE A 147 16.72 6.76 6.84
CA ILE A 147 15.79 5.64 6.97
C ILE A 147 15.00 5.82 8.26
N ASN A 148 13.70 5.93 8.12
CA ASN A 148 12.76 5.99 9.23
C ASN A 148 11.90 4.70 9.25
N ILE A 149 12.07 3.89 10.28
CA ILE A 149 11.31 2.64 10.47
C ILE A 149 10.14 2.93 11.40
N GLN A 150 8.93 2.76 10.89
CA GLN A 150 7.70 2.97 11.64
C GLN A 150 7.09 1.65 12.11
N SER A 151 6.57 1.63 13.34
CA SER A 151 5.88 0.49 13.93
C SER A 151 4.41 0.84 14.17
N ILE A 152 3.64 0.89 13.08
CA ILE A 152 2.19 1.14 13.12
C ILE A 152 1.48 -0.21 13.05
N GLU A 153 0.92 -0.67 14.17
CA GLU A 153 0.39 -2.04 14.32
C GLU A 153 -0.60 -2.43 13.22
N ARG A 154 -1.53 -1.52 12.86
CA ARG A 154 -2.55 -1.79 11.84
C ARG A 154 -2.00 -1.79 10.40
N LEU A 155 -0.84 -1.18 10.16
CA LEU A 155 -0.09 -1.28 8.90
C LEU A 155 0.79 -2.52 8.84
N SER A 156 1.18 -3.07 9.98
CA SER A 156 2.03 -4.27 10.05
C SER A 156 1.25 -5.59 9.95
N PHE A 157 -0.10 -5.54 9.89
CA PHE A 157 -0.97 -6.71 9.79
C PHE A 157 -1.67 -6.74 8.42
N ASP A 158 -1.28 -7.69 7.61
CA ASP A 158 -1.86 -8.02 6.32
C ASP A 158 -2.69 -9.33 6.39
N LEU A 159 -3.58 -9.52 5.43
CA LEU A 159 -4.52 -10.63 5.37
C LEU A 159 -4.14 -11.55 4.20
N ASP A 160 -3.21 -12.45 4.42
CA ASP A 160 -2.68 -13.34 3.40
C ASP A 160 -3.34 -14.71 3.35
N ASP A 161 -3.66 -15.29 4.53
CA ASP A 161 -4.15 -16.64 4.62
C ASP A 161 -5.30 -16.82 5.62
N HIS A 162 -5.64 -18.09 5.88
CA HIS A 162 -6.74 -18.45 6.77
C HIS A 162 -6.44 -18.16 8.24
N ASP A 163 -5.20 -18.28 8.66
CA ASP A 163 -4.78 -18.04 10.04
C ASP A 163 -4.90 -16.54 10.37
N ASP A 164 -4.56 -15.67 9.42
CA ASP A 164 -4.77 -14.23 9.53
C ASP A 164 -6.26 -13.88 9.62
N TRP A 165 -7.10 -14.60 8.86
CA TRP A 165 -8.54 -14.44 8.93
C TRP A 165 -9.10 -14.83 10.30
N GLU A 166 -8.68 -15.98 10.86
CA GLU A 166 -9.09 -16.41 12.19
C GLU A 166 -8.62 -15.41 13.27
N LEU A 167 -7.39 -14.93 13.16
CA LEU A 167 -6.82 -13.92 14.05
C LEU A 167 -7.62 -12.62 13.99
N LEU A 168 -7.97 -12.18 12.79
CA LEU A 168 -8.80 -11.00 12.56
C LEU A 168 -10.18 -11.13 13.23
N ILE A 169 -10.88 -12.26 13.04
CA ILE A 169 -12.19 -12.50 13.63
C ILE A 169 -12.10 -12.60 15.16
N LYS A 170 -11.10 -13.28 15.67
CA LYS A 170 -10.91 -13.47 17.12
C LYS A 170 -10.66 -12.16 17.86
N ASN A 171 -9.87 -11.27 17.29
CA ASN A 171 -9.42 -10.05 17.94
C ASN A 171 -10.30 -8.83 17.63
N TYR A 172 -11.12 -8.88 16.57
CA TYR A 172 -11.96 -7.76 16.17
C TYR A 172 -13.43 -8.17 16.17
N GLN A 173 -14.19 -7.62 17.11
CA GLN A 173 -15.61 -7.93 17.27
C GLN A 173 -16.44 -7.64 16.01
N PRO A 174 -17.52 -8.43 15.74
CA PRO A 174 -18.35 -8.30 14.52
C PRO A 174 -18.93 -6.91 14.28
N GLU A 175 -19.21 -6.15 15.33
CA GLU A 175 -19.72 -4.77 15.24
C GLU A 175 -18.70 -3.78 14.68
N LYS A 176 -17.42 -4.10 14.80
CA LYS A 176 -16.27 -3.34 14.27
C LYS A 176 -15.63 -4.04 13.08
N ASN A 177 -16.22 -5.14 12.58
CA ASN A 177 -15.65 -5.91 11.49
C ASN A 177 -15.55 -5.04 10.22
N PRO A 178 -14.34 -4.71 9.75
CA PRO A 178 -14.15 -3.93 8.56
C PRO A 178 -14.67 -4.61 7.29
N LEU A 179 -15.05 -5.89 7.38
CA LEU A 179 -15.45 -6.73 6.25
C LEU A 179 -16.96 -6.95 6.15
N LYS A 180 -17.81 -6.26 6.96
CA LYS A 180 -19.25 -6.26 6.71
C LYS A 180 -19.51 -5.77 5.28
N ILE A 181 -19.82 -6.72 4.42
CA ILE A 181 -20.33 -6.48 3.06
C ILE A 181 -21.76 -6.01 3.24
N SER A 182 -22.01 -4.73 2.99
CA SER A 182 -23.40 -4.27 2.76
C SER A 182 -23.91 -5.00 1.52
N ASN A 183 -24.99 -5.77 1.70
CA ASN A 183 -25.69 -6.42 0.59
C ASN A 183 -26.23 -5.39 -0.38
#